data_fd1ad08b99795823a4114777ddd82937
#
_entry.id   fd1ad08b99795823a4114777ddd82937
#
_cell.length_a   1.000
_cell.length_b   1.000
_cell.length_c   1.000
_cell.angle_alpha   90.00
_cell.angle_beta   90.00
_cell.angle_gamma   90.00
#
_symmetry.space_group_name_H-M   'P 1'
#
loop_
_entity.id
_entity.type
_entity.pdbx_description
1 polymer ?
#
loop_
_entity_poly.entity_id
_entity_poly.type
_entity_poly.pdbx_seq_one_letter_code
_entity_poly.pdbx_strand_id
1 'polypeptide(L)'
;MASEVGKVASLWRYPVKSMQGEELSESELSQHGLLGDRVYALIDVAEGKAASAKNPVKWPTLFGCKALFSEQPKKGAAPPAVKITLYDGSTTSSPAPDCHQILSNALKRTVILAVADRGWMSGVHTALPPTWTGMAEQYWPDVDGLDRRDTVTDFTLPRGTFFDGATVHLITLATLITLHRVYPKGRFEPQRFRPNILVATPEDMQGFVEQSWIGKTVKIGEVQLAITGSTGRCVMTTLAQGDLPKDNGILRTAVQQNEGNVGVYAQVVQGGTVKRGDRVQVL
;
A
#
# COMPACT_ATOMS: atom_id res chain seq x y z
N MET A 1 5.19 0.29 -31.01
CA MET A 1 3.73 0.09 -31.16
C MET A 1 3.17 -0.27 -29.80
N ALA A 2 2.06 0.34 -29.39
CA ALA A 2 1.40 0.01 -28.12
C ALA A 2 0.91 -1.46 -28.12
N SER A 3 1.24 -2.20 -27.08
CA SER A 3 0.82 -3.60 -26.92
C SER A 3 -0.21 -3.68 -25.79
N GLU A 4 -1.40 -4.22 -26.05
CA GLU A 4 -2.38 -4.52 -25.03
C GLU A 4 -1.87 -5.72 -24.18
N VAL A 5 -1.79 -5.54 -22.87
CA VAL A 5 -1.23 -6.54 -21.94
C VAL A 5 -2.26 -7.03 -20.94
N GLY A 6 -3.49 -6.52 -20.98
CA GLY A 6 -4.57 -6.95 -20.11
C GLY A 6 -5.57 -5.85 -19.79
N LYS A 7 -6.30 -6.06 -18.69
CA LYS A 7 -7.32 -5.13 -18.18
C LYS A 7 -7.17 -4.93 -16.66
N VAL A 8 -7.65 -3.82 -16.16
CA VAL A 8 -7.74 -3.57 -14.70
C VAL A 8 -8.73 -4.57 -14.08
N ALA A 9 -8.24 -5.47 -13.25
CA ALA A 9 -9.06 -6.45 -12.52
C ALA A 9 -9.67 -5.85 -11.26
N SER A 10 -8.87 -5.13 -10.48
CA SER A 10 -9.34 -4.43 -9.28
C SER A 10 -8.49 -3.19 -8.98
N LEU A 11 -9.08 -2.25 -8.25
CA LEU A 11 -8.45 -1.03 -7.76
C LEU A 11 -8.55 -1.01 -6.23
N TRP A 12 -7.48 -0.61 -5.57
CA TRP A 12 -7.42 -0.58 -4.11
C TRP A 12 -6.88 0.75 -3.58
N ARG A 13 -7.53 1.24 -2.54
CA ARG A 13 -7.12 2.42 -1.79
C ARG A 13 -6.89 2.06 -0.33
N TYR A 14 -5.86 2.63 0.26
CA TYR A 14 -5.48 2.42 1.66
C TYR A 14 -5.43 3.78 2.37
N PRO A 15 -6.56 4.29 2.90
CA PRO A 15 -6.63 5.63 3.47
C PRO A 15 -5.60 5.91 4.54
N VAL A 16 -5.31 4.91 5.39
CA VAL A 16 -4.34 5.00 6.49
C VAL A 16 -3.14 4.07 6.21
N LYS A 17 -1.92 4.61 6.36
CA LYS A 17 -0.68 3.82 6.28
C LYS A 17 -0.77 2.59 7.18
N SER A 18 -0.33 1.43 6.67
CA SER A 18 -0.23 0.16 7.41
C SER A 18 -1.55 -0.46 7.88
N MET A 19 -2.71 0.11 7.57
CA MET A 19 -4.02 -0.51 7.79
C MET A 19 -4.55 -1.15 6.50
N GLN A 20 -5.50 -2.08 6.62
CA GLN A 20 -6.24 -2.62 5.49
C GLN A 20 -7.09 -1.51 4.84
N GLY A 21 -7.33 -1.63 3.55
CA GLY A 21 -8.02 -0.62 2.75
C GLY A 21 -9.35 -1.09 2.19
N GLU A 22 -9.69 -0.50 1.05
CA GLU A 22 -10.96 -0.70 0.35
C GLU A 22 -10.74 -0.96 -1.14
N GLU A 23 -11.58 -1.80 -1.72
CA GLU A 23 -11.66 -2.02 -3.16
C GLU A 23 -12.58 -0.96 -3.78
N LEU A 24 -12.22 -0.47 -4.97
CA LEU A 24 -12.94 0.58 -5.68
C LEU A 24 -13.34 0.09 -7.08
N SER A 25 -14.47 0.61 -7.60
CA SER A 25 -14.85 0.44 -9.01
C SER A 25 -14.08 1.37 -9.94
N GLU A 26 -13.78 2.59 -9.46
CA GLU A 26 -13.02 3.61 -10.17
C GLU A 26 -12.28 4.54 -9.19
N SER A 27 -11.26 5.22 -9.67
CA SER A 27 -10.59 6.29 -8.93
C SER A 27 -9.87 7.26 -9.85
N GLU A 28 -9.77 8.52 -9.41
CA GLU A 28 -8.89 9.50 -10.03
C GLU A 28 -7.43 9.25 -9.64
N LEU A 29 -6.53 9.33 -10.60
CA LEU A 29 -5.08 9.34 -10.41
C LEU A 29 -4.52 10.71 -10.81
N SER A 30 -3.58 11.19 -10.03
CA SER A 30 -2.83 12.43 -10.28
C SER A 30 -1.33 12.19 -9.98
N GLN A 31 -0.49 13.21 -10.17
CA GLN A 31 0.92 13.14 -9.78
C GLN A 31 1.14 12.70 -8.30
N HIS A 32 0.12 12.83 -7.46
CA HIS A 32 0.15 12.41 -6.06
C HIS A 32 -0.32 10.96 -5.84
N GLY A 33 -0.54 10.20 -6.91
CA GLY A 33 -1.06 8.83 -6.88
C GLY A 33 -2.58 8.77 -6.92
N LEU A 34 -3.13 7.68 -6.41
CA LEU A 34 -4.57 7.42 -6.36
C LEU A 34 -5.23 8.29 -5.29
N LEU A 35 -6.35 8.92 -5.64
CA LEU A 35 -7.04 9.90 -4.79
C LEU A 35 -7.44 9.30 -3.43
N GLY A 36 -6.92 9.89 -2.35
CA GLY A 36 -7.17 9.44 -0.97
C GLY A 36 -6.25 8.31 -0.49
N ASP A 37 -5.32 7.82 -1.30
CA ASP A 37 -4.42 6.75 -0.88
C ASP A 37 -3.35 7.25 0.08
N ARG A 38 -3.19 6.61 1.26
CA ARG A 38 -2.23 6.92 2.34
C ARG A 38 -2.21 8.39 2.74
N VAL A 39 -3.40 8.98 2.82
CA VAL A 39 -3.58 10.37 3.29
C VAL A 39 -3.32 10.48 4.78
N TYR A 40 -3.62 9.43 5.53
CA TYR A 40 -3.44 9.36 6.96
C TYR A 40 -2.30 8.41 7.36
N ALA A 41 -1.67 8.72 8.49
CA ALA A 41 -0.79 7.80 9.22
C ALA A 41 -0.92 8.01 10.72
N LEU A 42 -0.61 6.98 11.50
CA LEU A 42 -0.39 7.11 12.92
C LEU A 42 1.07 7.50 13.17
N ILE A 43 1.27 8.55 13.97
CA ILE A 43 2.61 8.97 14.40
C ILE A 43 2.80 8.61 15.86
N ASP A 44 3.84 7.86 16.15
CA ASP A 44 4.30 7.58 17.52
C ASP A 44 4.83 8.88 18.14
N VAL A 45 4.18 9.35 19.20
CA VAL A 45 4.51 10.64 19.81
C VAL A 45 5.90 10.61 20.46
N ALA A 46 6.30 9.48 21.04
CA ALA A 46 7.57 9.36 21.72
C ALA A 46 8.77 9.36 20.77
N GLU A 47 8.65 8.70 19.62
CA GLU A 47 9.76 8.54 18.68
C GLU A 47 9.65 9.44 17.46
N GLY A 48 8.50 10.08 17.22
CA GLY A 48 8.26 10.91 16.04
C GLY A 48 8.27 10.15 14.72
N LYS A 49 8.06 8.84 14.73
CA LYS A 49 8.05 7.99 13.54
C LYS A 49 6.63 7.58 13.17
N ALA A 50 6.39 7.34 11.88
CA ALA A 50 5.13 6.76 11.45
C ALA A 50 5.03 5.30 11.90
N ALA A 51 3.89 4.91 12.49
CA ALA A 51 3.59 3.53 12.83
C ALA A 51 3.58 2.68 11.54
N SER A 52 4.33 1.60 11.55
CA SER A 52 4.54 0.77 10.38
C SER A 52 4.34 -0.71 10.70
N ALA A 53 3.39 -1.35 10.03
CA ALA A 53 3.21 -2.80 10.11
C ALA A 53 4.40 -3.60 9.52
N LYS A 54 5.37 -2.91 8.91
CA LYS A 54 6.68 -3.51 8.57
C LYS A 54 7.51 -3.85 9.82
N ASN A 55 7.15 -3.30 11.00
CA ASN A 55 7.69 -3.73 12.30
C ASN A 55 6.57 -4.35 13.15
N PRO A 56 6.18 -5.61 12.88
CA PRO A 56 5.08 -6.27 13.59
C PRO A 56 5.40 -6.59 15.05
N VAL A 57 6.66 -6.56 15.45
CA VAL A 57 7.05 -6.72 16.85
C VAL A 57 6.62 -5.49 17.66
N LYS A 58 6.84 -4.30 17.10
CA LYS A 58 6.43 -3.02 17.71
C LYS A 58 4.95 -2.74 17.55
N TRP A 59 4.35 -3.12 16.42
CA TRP A 59 2.97 -2.82 16.03
C TRP A 59 2.16 -4.09 15.71
N PRO A 60 2.01 -5.03 16.67
CA PRO A 60 1.49 -6.37 16.40
C PRO A 60 0.04 -6.39 15.89
N THR A 61 -0.78 -5.41 16.24
CA THR A 61 -2.21 -5.34 15.91
C THR A 61 -2.54 -4.35 14.80
N LEU A 62 -1.59 -3.50 14.39
CA LEU A 62 -1.84 -2.41 13.44
C LEU A 62 -2.37 -2.91 12.10
N PHE A 63 -1.80 -4.00 11.55
CA PHE A 63 -2.23 -4.54 10.26
C PHE A 63 -3.59 -5.23 10.31
N GLY A 64 -4.05 -5.59 11.50
CA GLY A 64 -5.41 -6.08 11.74
C GLY A 64 -6.48 -4.99 11.68
N CYS A 65 -6.09 -3.71 11.75
CA CYS A 65 -7.01 -2.59 11.62
C CYS A 65 -7.39 -2.34 10.16
N LYS A 66 -8.62 -1.84 9.93
CA LYS A 66 -9.14 -1.48 8.61
C LYS A 66 -9.58 -0.02 8.58
N ALA A 67 -9.27 0.70 7.52
CA ALA A 67 -9.62 2.09 7.36
C ALA A 67 -10.41 2.32 6.05
N LEU A 68 -11.54 3.03 6.16
CA LEU A 68 -12.43 3.37 5.05
C LEU A 68 -12.79 4.85 5.17
N PHE A 69 -12.88 5.55 4.05
CA PHE A 69 -13.47 6.90 4.06
C PHE A 69 -14.98 6.84 4.32
N SER A 70 -15.51 7.85 5.02
CA SER A 70 -16.96 8.00 5.24
C SER A 70 -17.69 8.40 3.95
N GLU A 71 -17.00 9.07 3.03
CA GLU A 71 -17.48 9.48 1.71
C GLU A 71 -16.30 9.49 0.72
N GLN A 72 -16.60 9.56 -0.58
CA GLN A 72 -15.55 9.58 -1.59
C GLN A 72 -14.74 10.90 -1.50
N PRO A 73 -13.40 10.83 -1.43
CA PRO A 73 -12.57 12.01 -1.46
C PRO A 73 -12.72 12.77 -2.77
N LYS A 74 -12.59 14.10 -2.71
CA LYS A 74 -12.69 15.00 -3.86
C LYS A 74 -11.39 15.77 -4.02
N LYS A 75 -10.94 15.94 -5.25
CA LYS A 75 -9.76 16.72 -5.58
C LYS A 75 -9.95 18.19 -5.12
N GLY A 76 -8.92 18.76 -4.49
CA GLY A 76 -8.96 20.13 -3.99
C GLY A 76 -9.76 20.32 -2.71
N ALA A 77 -10.39 19.28 -2.16
CA ALA A 77 -11.11 19.35 -0.89
C ALA A 77 -10.29 18.76 0.26
N ALA A 78 -10.67 19.06 1.49
CA ALA A 78 -10.13 18.37 2.67
C ALA A 78 -10.43 16.87 2.60
N PRO A 79 -9.53 16.01 3.15
CA PRO A 79 -9.81 14.57 3.21
C PRO A 79 -11.09 14.32 4.01
N PRO A 80 -11.98 13.47 3.52
CA PRO A 80 -13.15 13.07 4.28
C PRO A 80 -12.75 12.36 5.58
N ALA A 81 -13.67 12.29 6.53
CA ALA A 81 -13.48 11.51 7.73
C ALA A 81 -13.14 10.06 7.38
N VAL A 82 -12.18 9.48 8.09
CA VAL A 82 -11.85 8.06 7.96
C VAL A 82 -12.41 7.30 9.15
N LYS A 83 -13.22 6.28 8.88
CA LYS A 83 -13.67 5.30 9.86
C LYS A 83 -12.59 4.22 9.98
N ILE A 84 -12.15 3.97 11.22
CA ILE A 84 -11.15 2.94 11.52
C ILE A 84 -11.83 1.85 12.35
N THR A 85 -11.79 0.62 11.85
CA THR A 85 -12.16 -0.58 12.60
C THR A 85 -10.88 -1.18 13.16
N LEU A 86 -10.79 -1.33 14.46
CA LEU A 86 -9.66 -1.89 15.16
C LEU A 86 -9.62 -3.42 15.04
N TYR A 87 -8.51 -4.02 15.42
CA TYR A 87 -8.30 -5.47 15.35
C TYR A 87 -9.28 -6.29 16.22
N ASP A 88 -9.89 -5.68 17.25
CA ASP A 88 -10.90 -6.28 18.12
C ASP A 88 -12.36 -6.03 17.66
N GLY A 89 -12.52 -5.36 16.50
CA GLY A 89 -13.82 -5.03 15.93
C GLY A 89 -14.42 -3.70 16.42
N SER A 90 -13.85 -3.07 17.44
CA SER A 90 -14.30 -1.73 17.87
C SER A 90 -13.98 -0.68 16.80
N THR A 91 -14.66 0.47 16.84
CA THR A 91 -14.53 1.49 15.79
C THR A 91 -14.31 2.88 16.35
N THR A 92 -13.54 3.69 15.60
CA THR A 92 -13.41 5.13 15.82
C THR A 92 -13.42 5.85 14.48
N SER A 93 -13.40 7.20 14.48
CA SER A 93 -13.29 8.00 13.26
C SER A 93 -12.40 9.22 13.46
N SER A 94 -11.77 9.70 12.39
CA SER A 94 -10.78 10.80 12.47
C SER A 94 -11.27 12.08 13.15
N PRO A 95 -12.55 12.53 13.01
CA PRO A 95 -13.01 13.75 13.67
C PRO A 95 -13.47 13.53 15.12
N ALA A 96 -13.53 12.29 15.61
CA ALA A 96 -13.95 12.05 17.00
C ALA A 96 -12.89 12.61 17.96
N PRO A 97 -13.28 13.36 19.00
CA PRO A 97 -12.32 14.01 19.91
C PRO A 97 -11.47 13.00 20.68
N ASP A 98 -11.95 11.80 20.89
CA ASP A 98 -11.27 10.69 21.57
C ASP A 98 -10.56 9.72 20.63
N CYS A 99 -10.56 9.99 19.32
CA CYS A 99 -9.97 9.11 18.30
C CYS A 99 -8.51 8.74 18.64
N HIS A 100 -7.68 9.70 18.97
CA HIS A 100 -6.27 9.47 19.30
C HIS A 100 -6.11 8.61 20.56
N GLN A 101 -6.97 8.82 21.56
CA GLN A 101 -6.95 8.05 22.80
C GLN A 101 -7.36 6.59 22.55
N ILE A 102 -8.41 6.36 21.76
CA ILE A 102 -8.88 5.02 21.39
C ILE A 102 -7.77 4.28 20.63
N LEU A 103 -7.17 4.91 19.63
CA LEU A 103 -6.06 4.34 18.86
C LEU A 103 -4.84 4.04 19.74
N SER A 104 -4.48 4.95 20.64
CA SER A 104 -3.36 4.76 21.56
C SER A 104 -3.57 3.58 22.51
N ASN A 105 -4.78 3.44 23.05
CA ASN A 105 -5.14 2.34 23.94
C ASN A 105 -5.07 0.98 23.19
N ALA A 106 -5.63 0.93 21.98
CA ALA A 106 -5.64 -0.29 21.16
C ALA A 106 -4.22 -0.73 20.75
N LEU A 107 -3.36 0.23 20.41
CA LEU A 107 -2.00 -0.07 19.98
C LEU A 107 -0.98 -0.10 21.12
N LYS A 108 -1.40 0.22 22.37
CA LYS A 108 -0.57 0.28 23.58
C LYS A 108 0.64 1.21 23.44
N ARG A 109 0.50 2.27 22.67
CA ARG A 109 1.48 3.33 22.43
C ARG A 109 0.77 4.65 22.17
N THR A 110 1.30 5.75 22.66
CA THR A 110 0.73 7.07 22.40
C THR A 110 0.92 7.44 20.93
N VAL A 111 -0.18 7.51 20.19
CA VAL A 111 -0.18 7.85 18.78
C VAL A 111 -1.16 8.98 18.46
N ILE A 112 -0.86 9.73 17.42
CA ILE A 112 -1.80 10.67 16.80
C ILE A 112 -2.07 10.24 15.36
N LEU A 113 -3.31 10.43 14.92
CA LEU A 113 -3.69 10.25 13.53
C LEU A 113 -3.40 11.56 12.79
N ALA A 114 -2.38 11.55 11.94
CA ALA A 114 -1.92 12.70 11.18
C ALA A 114 -2.38 12.63 9.71
N VAL A 115 -2.54 13.80 9.09
CA VAL A 115 -2.86 13.97 7.66
C VAL A 115 -1.59 14.34 6.92
N ALA A 116 -1.35 13.74 5.74
CA ALA A 116 -0.25 14.08 4.85
C ALA A 116 -0.42 15.51 4.29
N ASP A 117 0.66 16.29 4.29
CA ASP A 117 0.70 17.62 3.67
C ASP A 117 0.88 17.46 2.15
N ARG A 118 -0.22 17.19 1.47
CA ARG A 118 -0.25 17.11 0.01
C ARG A 118 -1.03 18.27 -0.55
N GLY A 119 -0.40 19.21 -1.20
CA GLY A 119 -1.01 20.43 -1.75
C GLY A 119 -2.23 20.26 -2.67
N TRP A 120 -2.71 19.05 -2.89
CA TRP A 120 -3.92 18.75 -3.67
C TRP A 120 -5.16 18.47 -2.82
N MET A 121 -4.98 18.33 -1.50
CA MET A 121 -6.08 18.28 -0.52
C MET A 121 -5.93 19.50 0.39
N SER A 122 -6.74 20.53 0.15
CA SER A 122 -6.67 21.78 0.90
C SER A 122 -7.38 21.67 2.24
N GLY A 123 -6.85 22.31 3.28
CA GLY A 123 -7.62 22.80 4.42
C GLY A 123 -7.61 22.02 5.72
N VAL A 124 -6.91 20.88 5.87
CA VAL A 124 -6.75 20.24 7.18
C VAL A 124 -5.27 19.87 7.40
N HIS A 125 -4.57 20.75 8.07
CA HIS A 125 -3.26 20.44 8.64
C HIS A 125 -3.49 19.93 10.07
N THR A 126 -3.60 18.63 10.27
CA THR A 126 -3.29 18.11 11.61
C THR A 126 -1.80 18.36 11.78
N ALA A 127 -1.43 19.28 12.63
CA ALA A 127 -0.04 19.59 12.89
C ALA A 127 0.68 18.28 13.25
N LEU A 128 1.67 17.92 12.44
CA LEU A 128 2.57 16.82 12.79
C LEU A 128 3.21 17.17 14.14
N PRO A 129 3.43 16.20 15.03
CA PRO A 129 4.04 16.48 16.32
C PRO A 129 5.43 17.10 16.11
N PRO A 130 5.91 17.97 17.01
CA PRO A 130 7.25 18.55 16.92
C PRO A 130 8.36 17.49 16.81
N THR A 131 8.10 16.29 17.30
CA THR A 131 9.01 15.13 17.22
C THR A 131 9.04 14.46 15.87
N TRP A 132 8.19 14.84 14.89
CA TRP A 132 8.09 14.17 13.60
C TRP A 132 9.43 14.13 12.84
N THR A 133 9.88 12.93 12.51
CA THR A 133 11.20 12.68 11.88
C THR A 133 11.12 12.46 10.36
N GLY A 134 9.93 12.24 9.80
CA GLY A 134 9.79 11.81 8.40
C GLY A 134 10.14 10.34 8.16
N MET A 135 10.25 9.55 9.22
CA MET A 135 10.76 8.17 9.13
C MET A 135 9.72 7.15 9.58
N ALA A 136 9.95 5.90 9.21
CA ALA A 136 9.25 4.72 9.71
C ALA A 136 10.25 3.57 9.88
N GLU A 137 9.82 2.49 10.54
CA GLU A 137 10.67 1.33 10.80
C GLU A 137 10.24 0.12 9.97
N GLN A 138 11.22 -0.72 9.63
CA GLN A 138 11.04 -2.02 9.00
C GLN A 138 11.84 -3.08 9.74
N TYR A 139 11.18 -4.18 10.12
CA TYR A 139 11.81 -5.41 10.56
C TYR A 139 12.10 -6.31 9.36
N TRP A 140 13.30 -6.84 9.32
CA TRP A 140 13.78 -7.79 8.33
C TRP A 140 13.72 -9.19 8.95
N PRO A 141 12.80 -10.05 8.51
CA PRO A 141 12.69 -11.40 9.07
C PRO A 141 13.88 -12.28 8.66
N ASP A 142 14.13 -13.34 9.43
CA ASP A 142 15.12 -14.34 9.05
C ASP A 142 14.59 -15.19 7.89
N VAL A 143 14.90 -14.77 6.67
CA VAL A 143 14.56 -15.44 5.42
C VAL A 143 15.83 -15.52 4.57
N ASP A 144 16.21 -16.74 4.18
CA ASP A 144 17.35 -16.96 3.29
C ASP A 144 17.17 -16.21 1.96
N GLY A 145 18.22 -15.49 1.54
CA GLY A 145 18.22 -14.63 0.36
C GLY A 145 17.92 -13.16 0.65
N LEU A 146 17.62 -12.77 1.89
CA LEU A 146 17.59 -11.37 2.28
C LEU A 146 18.95 -10.93 2.82
N ASP A 147 19.41 -9.73 2.43
CA ASP A 147 20.69 -9.16 2.86
C ASP A 147 20.75 -8.88 4.36
N ARG A 148 19.61 -8.60 4.96
CA ARG A 148 19.46 -8.32 6.39
C ARG A 148 18.50 -9.31 6.99
N ARG A 149 18.88 -9.88 8.13
CA ARG A 149 18.06 -10.86 8.82
C ARG A 149 17.98 -10.50 10.30
N ASP A 150 16.81 -10.66 10.86
CA ASP A 150 16.50 -10.47 12.30
C ASP A 150 16.91 -9.09 12.83
N THR A 151 16.75 -8.05 12.02
CA THR A 151 17.12 -6.68 12.35
C THR A 151 15.96 -5.70 12.09
N VAL A 152 16.01 -4.56 12.78
CA VAL A 152 15.11 -3.41 12.53
C VAL A 152 15.95 -2.27 11.95
N THR A 153 15.43 -1.63 10.91
CA THR A 153 16.05 -0.45 10.29
C THR A 153 15.03 0.65 10.09
N ASP A 154 15.51 1.89 10.13
CA ASP A 154 14.73 3.06 9.74
C ASP A 154 14.75 3.24 8.22
N PHE A 155 13.67 3.82 7.70
CA PHE A 155 13.61 4.31 6.32
C PHE A 155 12.84 5.62 6.25
N THR A 156 13.26 6.49 5.33
CA THR A 156 12.66 7.82 5.13
C THR A 156 11.42 7.70 4.26
N LEU A 157 10.33 8.37 4.65
CA LEU A 157 9.14 8.55 3.83
C LEU A 157 9.34 9.74 2.88
N PRO A 158 8.89 9.68 1.62
CA PRO A 158 8.95 10.82 0.73
C PRO A 158 8.23 12.03 1.34
N ARG A 159 8.89 13.20 1.26
CA ARG A 159 8.44 14.43 1.92
C ARG A 159 6.96 14.74 1.64
N GLY A 160 6.22 15.11 2.67
CA GLY A 160 4.79 15.45 2.59
C GLY A 160 3.88 14.24 2.32
N THR A 161 4.37 13.02 2.42
CA THR A 161 3.61 11.81 2.14
C THR A 161 3.79 10.75 3.22
N PHE A 162 2.92 9.73 3.19
CA PHE A 162 3.06 8.52 4.00
C PHE A 162 3.29 7.26 3.14
N PHE A 163 3.70 7.44 1.87
CA PHE A 163 4.15 6.32 1.04
C PHE A 163 5.49 5.75 1.51
N ASP A 164 5.75 4.50 1.17
CA ASP A 164 7.05 3.87 1.46
C ASP A 164 8.09 4.13 0.36
N GLY A 165 7.65 4.26 -0.88
CA GLY A 165 8.52 4.45 -2.04
C GLY A 165 7.83 5.26 -3.14
N ALA A 166 6.91 4.66 -3.86
CA ALA A 166 6.20 5.30 -4.96
C ALA A 166 4.71 5.52 -4.68
N THR A 167 4.08 6.36 -5.50
CA THR A 167 2.67 6.76 -5.33
C THR A 167 1.69 5.75 -5.90
N VAL A 168 2.13 4.85 -6.80
CA VAL A 168 1.30 3.80 -7.40
C VAL A 168 2.06 2.49 -7.42
N HIS A 169 1.40 1.41 -7.04
CA HIS A 169 1.88 0.03 -7.10
C HIS A 169 0.95 -0.79 -7.99
N LEU A 170 1.51 -1.43 -9.02
CA LEU A 170 0.81 -2.36 -9.90
C LEU A 170 1.33 -3.79 -9.67
N ILE A 171 0.42 -4.75 -9.80
CA ILE A 171 0.75 -6.18 -9.85
C ILE A 171 -0.11 -6.87 -10.90
N THR A 172 0.37 -7.95 -11.50
CA THR A 172 -0.40 -8.75 -12.45
C THR A 172 -0.93 -10.05 -11.84
N LEU A 173 -2.03 -10.56 -12.39
CA LEU A 173 -2.50 -11.92 -12.04
C LEU A 173 -1.50 -12.98 -12.45
N ALA A 174 -0.76 -12.81 -13.55
CA ALA A 174 0.29 -13.75 -13.97
C ALA A 174 1.33 -13.95 -12.88
N THR A 175 1.78 -12.88 -12.23
CA THR A 175 2.71 -12.94 -11.08
C THR A 175 2.13 -13.71 -9.90
N LEU A 176 0.89 -13.41 -9.51
CA LEU A 176 0.24 -14.09 -8.36
C LEU A 176 0.02 -15.58 -8.63
N ILE A 177 -0.42 -15.94 -9.85
CA ILE A 177 -0.60 -17.33 -10.29
C ILE A 177 0.74 -18.05 -10.31
N THR A 178 1.81 -17.41 -10.79
CA THR A 178 3.16 -18.00 -10.82
C THR A 178 3.65 -18.31 -9.43
N LEU A 179 3.52 -17.41 -8.48
CA LEU A 179 3.89 -17.64 -7.08
C LEU A 179 3.06 -18.76 -6.44
N HIS A 180 1.75 -18.79 -6.72
CA HIS A 180 0.86 -19.84 -6.21
C HIS A 180 1.22 -21.22 -6.78
N ARG A 181 1.61 -21.32 -8.06
CA ARG A 181 2.08 -22.59 -8.66
C ARG A 181 3.31 -23.15 -7.97
N VAL A 182 4.24 -22.28 -7.54
CA VAL A 182 5.45 -22.69 -6.80
C VAL A 182 5.13 -23.09 -5.37
N TYR A 183 4.20 -22.38 -4.72
CA TYR A 183 3.77 -22.67 -3.35
C TYR A 183 2.25 -22.79 -3.26
N PRO A 184 1.65 -23.93 -3.65
CA PRO A 184 0.19 -24.09 -3.74
C PRO A 184 -0.57 -23.96 -2.42
N LYS A 185 0.10 -24.13 -1.28
CA LYS A 185 -0.50 -23.90 0.04
C LYS A 185 -0.61 -22.43 0.39
N GLY A 186 0.19 -21.57 -0.26
CA GLY A 186 0.21 -20.13 -0.03
C GLY A 186 -0.97 -19.43 -0.69
N ARG A 187 -1.66 -18.59 0.05
CA ARG A 187 -2.71 -17.73 -0.48
C ARG A 187 -2.07 -16.41 -0.94
N PHE A 188 -1.70 -16.36 -2.25
CA PHE A 188 -1.08 -15.18 -2.89
C PHE A 188 -2.15 -14.18 -3.35
N GLU A 189 -3.00 -13.74 -2.45
CA GLU A 189 -4.04 -12.79 -2.75
C GLU A 189 -3.51 -11.36 -2.82
N PRO A 190 -4.09 -10.50 -3.68
CA PRO A 190 -3.60 -9.13 -3.89
C PRO A 190 -3.44 -8.33 -2.59
N GLN A 191 -4.36 -8.51 -1.63
CA GLN A 191 -4.36 -7.79 -0.36
C GLN A 191 -3.05 -7.93 0.42
N ARG A 192 -2.34 -9.08 0.31
CA ARG A 192 -1.03 -9.28 0.95
C ARG A 192 0.03 -8.32 0.43
N PHE A 193 -0.08 -7.97 -0.85
CA PHE A 193 0.89 -7.13 -1.56
C PHE A 193 0.47 -5.67 -1.64
N ARG A 194 -0.78 -5.35 -1.31
CA ARG A 194 -1.32 -3.99 -1.22
C ARG A 194 -1.13 -3.17 -2.52
N PRO A 195 -1.46 -3.72 -3.71
CA PRO A 195 -1.42 -2.94 -4.93
C PRO A 195 -2.49 -1.86 -4.94
N ASN A 196 -2.27 -0.80 -5.72
CA ASN A 196 -3.33 0.12 -6.12
C ASN A 196 -4.08 -0.42 -7.33
N ILE A 197 -3.37 -1.10 -8.24
CA ILE A 197 -3.92 -1.63 -9.49
C ILE A 197 -3.51 -3.09 -9.64
N LEU A 198 -4.50 -3.98 -9.75
CA LEU A 198 -4.31 -5.35 -10.18
C LEU A 198 -4.67 -5.46 -11.65
N VAL A 199 -3.77 -6.01 -12.46
CA VAL A 199 -3.96 -6.20 -13.90
C VAL A 199 -4.26 -7.68 -14.19
N ALA A 200 -5.41 -7.95 -14.77
CA ALA A 200 -5.71 -9.27 -15.36
C ALA A 200 -5.00 -9.34 -16.73
N THR A 201 -4.03 -10.22 -16.79
CA THR A 201 -3.29 -10.54 -18.03
C THR A 201 -3.94 -11.70 -18.77
N PRO A 202 -3.72 -11.86 -20.12
CA PRO A 202 -4.08 -13.07 -20.83
C PRO A 202 -3.53 -14.34 -20.14
N GLU A 203 -4.25 -15.46 -20.29
CA GLU A 203 -3.91 -16.73 -19.59
C GLU A 203 -2.58 -17.34 -20.03
N ASP A 204 -2.14 -17.06 -21.24
CA ASP A 204 -0.86 -17.49 -21.80
C ASP A 204 0.33 -16.69 -21.24
N MET A 205 0.10 -15.52 -20.64
CA MET A 205 1.13 -14.78 -19.97
C MET A 205 1.46 -15.39 -18.60
N GLN A 206 2.73 -15.73 -18.40
CA GLN A 206 3.24 -16.37 -17.19
C GLN A 206 4.47 -15.62 -16.64
N GLY A 207 4.78 -15.86 -15.37
CA GLY A 207 5.93 -15.24 -14.71
C GLY A 207 5.62 -13.83 -14.22
N PHE A 208 6.68 -13.08 -13.97
CA PHE A 208 6.65 -11.72 -13.44
C PHE A 208 6.57 -10.70 -14.58
N VAL A 209 5.49 -10.74 -15.36
CA VAL A 209 5.38 -10.02 -16.64
C VAL A 209 5.52 -8.52 -16.50
N GLU A 210 5.02 -7.94 -15.42
CA GLU A 210 5.13 -6.51 -15.15
C GLU A 210 6.57 -6.03 -14.95
N GLN A 211 7.53 -6.91 -14.63
CA GLN A 211 8.94 -6.54 -14.52
C GLN A 211 9.50 -6.08 -15.89
N SER A 212 8.98 -6.61 -16.99
CA SER A 212 9.36 -6.19 -18.34
C SER A 212 8.86 -4.79 -18.72
N TRP A 213 8.01 -4.18 -17.91
CA TRP A 213 7.48 -2.83 -18.09
C TRP A 213 8.36 -1.75 -17.47
N ILE A 214 9.37 -2.11 -16.67
CA ILE A 214 10.28 -1.16 -16.03
C ILE A 214 10.99 -0.33 -17.11
N GLY A 215 10.98 1.00 -16.94
CA GLY A 215 11.50 1.97 -17.90
C GLY A 215 10.53 2.32 -19.04
N LYS A 216 9.35 1.68 -19.08
CA LYS A 216 8.32 1.96 -20.10
C LYS A 216 7.16 2.75 -19.49
N THR A 217 6.29 3.24 -20.36
CA THR A 217 5.02 3.86 -20.00
C THR A 217 3.89 2.85 -20.14
N VAL A 218 3.07 2.71 -19.10
CA VAL A 218 1.82 1.95 -19.13
C VAL A 218 0.66 2.93 -19.24
N LYS A 219 -0.22 2.70 -20.22
CA LYS A 219 -1.44 3.47 -20.44
C LYS A 219 -2.66 2.68 -19.98
N ILE A 220 -3.53 3.33 -19.21
CA ILE A 220 -4.80 2.76 -18.70
C ILE A 220 -5.89 3.82 -18.94
N GLY A 221 -6.77 3.59 -19.92
CA GLY A 221 -7.67 4.65 -20.38
C GLY A 221 -6.90 5.88 -20.85
N GLU A 222 -7.12 7.03 -20.20
CA GLU A 222 -6.38 8.28 -20.45
C GLU A 222 -5.14 8.45 -19.56
N VAL A 223 -5.03 7.66 -18.50
CA VAL A 223 -3.91 7.73 -17.54
C VAL A 223 -2.64 7.13 -18.14
N GLN A 224 -1.51 7.80 -17.93
CA GLN A 224 -0.19 7.28 -18.26
C GLN A 224 0.69 7.19 -17.03
N LEU A 225 1.32 6.03 -16.87
CA LEU A 225 2.15 5.66 -15.72
C LEU A 225 3.56 5.33 -16.20
N ALA A 226 4.57 6.05 -15.76
CA ALA A 226 5.97 5.65 -15.95
C ALA A 226 6.30 4.56 -14.92
N ILE A 227 6.70 3.37 -15.37
CA ILE A 227 7.11 2.27 -14.48
C ILE A 227 8.56 2.49 -14.06
N THR A 228 8.75 2.71 -12.76
CA THR A 228 10.02 3.21 -12.22
C THR A 228 10.92 2.14 -11.63
N GLY A 229 10.38 0.98 -11.25
CA GLY A 229 11.18 -0.09 -10.67
C GLY A 229 10.34 -1.22 -10.07
N SER A 230 11.02 -2.25 -9.63
CA SER A 230 10.43 -3.40 -8.94
C SER A 230 9.93 -3.02 -7.54
N THR A 231 8.92 -3.73 -7.06
CA THR A 231 8.42 -3.56 -5.69
C THR A 231 8.99 -4.64 -4.78
N GLY A 232 10.02 -4.31 -4.01
CA GLY A 232 10.57 -5.19 -2.98
C GLY A 232 9.55 -5.45 -1.85
N ARG A 233 9.41 -6.71 -1.46
CA ARG A 233 8.45 -7.14 -0.44
C ARG A 233 9.12 -7.31 0.92
N CYS A 234 8.33 -7.12 1.96
CA CYS A 234 8.76 -7.18 3.35
C CYS A 234 7.84 -8.12 4.15
N VAL A 235 8.10 -8.23 5.43
CA VAL A 235 7.35 -9.07 6.38
C VAL A 235 5.83 -8.85 6.35
N MET A 236 5.34 -7.69 5.95
CA MET A 236 3.89 -7.42 5.87
C MET A 236 3.14 -8.43 5.01
N THR A 237 3.77 -8.97 3.95
CA THR A 237 3.13 -9.97 3.07
C THR A 237 2.83 -11.29 3.79
N THR A 238 3.53 -11.55 4.89
CA THR A 238 3.37 -12.77 5.70
C THR A 238 2.34 -12.66 6.81
N LEU A 239 1.92 -11.43 7.15
CA LEU A 239 1.05 -11.18 8.31
C LEU A 239 -0.38 -11.67 8.07
N ALA A 240 -1.04 -12.06 9.15
CA ALA A 240 -2.47 -12.33 9.11
C ALA A 240 -3.26 -11.04 8.79
N GLN A 241 -4.29 -11.16 7.93
CA GLN A 241 -5.18 -10.06 7.60
C GLN A 241 -6.54 -10.59 7.10
N GLY A 242 -7.64 -10.10 7.67
CA GLY A 242 -8.96 -10.64 7.35
C GLY A 242 -8.99 -12.15 7.61
N ASP A 243 -9.34 -12.92 6.59
CA ASP A 243 -9.34 -14.39 6.60
C ASP A 243 -8.01 -15.03 6.14
N LEU A 244 -7.02 -14.22 5.78
CA LEU A 244 -5.70 -14.70 5.37
C LEU A 244 -4.85 -15.00 6.61
N PRO A 245 -4.38 -16.25 6.79
CA PRO A 245 -3.55 -16.61 7.93
C PRO A 245 -2.14 -16.02 7.82
N LYS A 246 -1.43 -15.94 8.93
CA LYS A 246 0.03 -15.70 8.91
C LYS A 246 0.73 -16.81 8.15
N ASP A 247 1.57 -16.45 7.17
CA ASP A 247 2.28 -17.41 6.32
C ASP A 247 3.64 -16.86 5.85
N ASN A 248 4.71 -17.33 6.48
CA ASN A 248 6.08 -16.94 6.13
C ASN A 248 6.51 -17.48 4.76
N GLY A 249 5.84 -18.51 4.23
CA GLY A 249 6.09 -19.06 2.90
C GLY A 249 5.84 -18.06 1.78
N ILE A 250 4.94 -17.09 1.99
CA ILE A 250 4.64 -16.05 1.00
C ILE A 250 5.90 -15.22 0.66
N LEU A 251 6.58 -14.67 1.67
CA LEU A 251 7.79 -13.87 1.45
C LEU A 251 8.95 -14.75 0.98
N ARG A 252 9.13 -15.95 1.57
CA ARG A 252 10.18 -16.90 1.15
C ARG A 252 10.04 -17.25 -0.32
N THR A 253 8.84 -17.56 -0.80
CA THR A 253 8.60 -17.85 -2.21
C THR A 253 8.93 -16.64 -3.10
N ALA A 254 8.52 -15.44 -2.71
CA ALA A 254 8.87 -14.23 -3.46
C ALA A 254 10.39 -14.02 -3.55
N VAL A 255 11.11 -14.23 -2.44
CA VAL A 255 12.59 -14.11 -2.41
C VAL A 255 13.24 -15.16 -3.33
N GLN A 256 12.82 -16.40 -3.26
CA GLN A 256 13.39 -17.48 -4.06
C GLN A 256 13.09 -17.35 -5.56
N GLN A 257 11.93 -16.78 -5.94
CA GLN A 257 11.49 -16.73 -7.33
C GLN A 257 11.86 -15.43 -8.05
N ASN A 258 11.97 -14.31 -7.33
CA ASN A 258 12.24 -13.01 -7.93
C ASN A 258 12.89 -12.03 -6.93
N GLU A 259 13.88 -12.47 -6.17
CA GLU A 259 14.68 -11.63 -5.25
C GLU A 259 13.80 -10.79 -4.29
N GLY A 260 12.63 -11.32 -3.91
CA GLY A 260 11.67 -10.63 -3.06
C GLY A 260 10.83 -9.56 -3.76
N ASN A 261 10.91 -9.44 -5.08
CA ASN A 261 10.15 -8.45 -5.85
C ASN A 261 8.80 -9.04 -6.32
N VAL A 262 7.70 -8.35 -6.03
CA VAL A 262 6.35 -8.70 -6.48
C VAL A 262 5.61 -7.43 -6.84
N GLY A 263 5.35 -7.23 -8.15
CA GLY A 263 4.78 -6.02 -8.70
C GLY A 263 5.82 -4.95 -9.03
N VAL A 264 5.35 -3.82 -9.52
CA VAL A 264 6.16 -2.67 -9.94
C VAL A 264 5.63 -1.37 -9.38
N TYR A 265 6.53 -0.45 -9.11
CA TYR A 265 6.22 0.93 -8.78
C TYR A 265 6.05 1.79 -10.03
N ALA A 266 5.16 2.76 -9.93
CA ALA A 266 4.91 3.71 -11.00
C ALA A 266 4.72 5.14 -10.47
N GLN A 267 5.00 6.10 -11.37
CA GLN A 267 4.68 7.51 -11.21
C GLN A 267 3.66 7.92 -12.27
N VAL A 268 2.72 8.77 -11.89
CA VAL A 268 1.70 9.28 -12.82
C VAL A 268 2.33 10.38 -13.69
N VAL A 269 2.40 10.14 -15.00
CA VAL A 269 2.85 11.10 -16.01
C VAL A 269 1.66 11.93 -16.52
N GLN A 270 0.54 11.26 -16.79
CA GLN A 270 -0.72 11.88 -17.16
C GLN A 270 -1.82 11.34 -16.25
N GLY A 271 -2.48 12.25 -15.54
CA GLY A 271 -3.60 11.92 -14.67
C GLY A 271 -4.90 11.70 -15.41
N GLY A 272 -5.91 11.21 -14.71
CA GLY A 272 -7.24 10.94 -15.21
C GLY A 272 -7.95 9.91 -14.33
N THR A 273 -9.06 9.37 -14.82
CA THR A 273 -9.84 8.35 -14.12
C THR A 273 -9.47 6.96 -14.64
N VAL A 274 -9.21 6.03 -13.71
CA VAL A 274 -9.05 4.60 -13.99
C VAL A 274 -10.24 3.85 -13.42
N LYS A 275 -10.78 2.91 -14.21
CA LYS A 275 -11.93 2.07 -13.87
C LYS A 275 -11.58 0.59 -13.97
N ARG A 276 -12.26 -0.21 -13.19
CA ARG A 276 -12.25 -1.65 -13.38
C ARG A 276 -12.69 -2.00 -14.81
N GLY A 277 -11.97 -2.88 -15.49
CA GLY A 277 -12.20 -3.26 -16.87
C GLY A 277 -11.45 -2.41 -17.92
N ASP A 278 -10.84 -1.28 -17.54
CA ASP A 278 -10.04 -0.48 -18.46
C ASP A 278 -8.89 -1.30 -19.06
N ARG A 279 -8.62 -1.09 -20.35
CA ARG A 279 -7.51 -1.73 -21.05
C ARG A 279 -6.18 -1.20 -20.56
N VAL A 280 -5.22 -2.11 -20.42
CA VAL A 280 -3.84 -1.81 -20.04
C VAL A 280 -2.93 -2.04 -21.24
N GLN A 281 -2.17 -1.02 -21.62
CA GLN A 281 -1.28 -1.03 -22.76
C GLN A 281 0.14 -0.60 -22.36
N VAL A 282 1.16 -1.26 -22.86
CA VAL A 282 2.56 -0.84 -22.75
C VAL A 282 2.93 -0.08 -24.02
N LEU A 283 3.46 1.15 -23.83
CA LEU A 283 3.87 2.05 -24.92
C LEU A 283 5.35 1.88 -25.26
#